data_74bbe034acbfb80fc22729e49ca22506
#
_entry.id   74bbe034acbfb80fc22729e49ca22506
#
_cell.length_a   1.000
_cell.length_b   1.000
_cell.length_c   1.000
_cell.angle_alpha   90.00
_cell.angle_beta   90.00
_cell.angle_gamma   90.00
#
_symmetry.space_group_name_H-M   'P 1'
#
loop_
_entity.id
_entity.type
_entity.pdbx_description
1 polymer ?
#
loop_
_entity_poly.entity_id
_entity_poly.type
_entity_poly.pdbx_seq_one_letter_code
_entity_poly.pdbx_strand_id
1 'polypeptide(L)'
;MKQYLDLLRHVKEHGTMKGDRTGTGTKSVFGYQMRFNLADGFPLLTTKKLHLKSIIYELLWFLRGDTNVHYLQEHGVRIWNEWADPDGNLGHIYGYQWRSWPDYDGGFIDQISEAIETIKHNPDSRRIIVSAWNVADLKRMNLPPCHAFFQFYVADGKLSLQLYQRSADIFLGVPFNIASYALLLMMVAQVTGLEAGEFVHTLGDAHIYTNHFEQVEEQLKRDPRKLPTMRINPDVKSIFDFKHEDFTLEDYNPHPHIKGIVAV
;
A
#
# COMPACT_ATOMS: atom_id res chain seq x y z
N MET A 1 -13.46 -1.87 9.26
CA MET A 1 -13.34 -2.25 7.81
C MET A 1 -14.63 -2.13 7.02
N LYS A 2 -15.63 -1.43 7.56
CA LYS A 2 -16.88 -1.13 6.84
C LYS A 2 -16.62 -0.35 5.54
N GLN A 3 -15.71 0.62 5.57
CA GLN A 3 -15.32 1.46 4.42
C GLN A 3 -14.93 0.64 3.18
N TYR A 4 -14.18 -0.45 3.39
CA TYR A 4 -13.79 -1.34 2.30
C TYR A 4 -14.98 -2.15 1.74
N LEU A 5 -15.87 -2.64 2.61
CA LEU A 5 -17.09 -3.34 2.15
C LEU A 5 -18.05 -2.39 1.42
N ASP A 6 -18.11 -1.14 1.86
CA ASP A 6 -18.92 -0.11 1.19
C ASP A 6 -18.36 0.20 -0.22
N LEU A 7 -17.03 0.22 -0.40
CA LEU A 7 -16.39 0.31 -1.71
C LEU A 7 -16.76 -0.88 -2.60
N LEU A 8 -16.67 -2.12 -2.09
CA LEU A 8 -17.07 -3.31 -2.86
C LEU A 8 -18.53 -3.23 -3.33
N ARG A 9 -19.46 -2.85 -2.43
CA ARG A 9 -20.88 -2.67 -2.78
C ARG A 9 -21.05 -1.57 -3.81
N HIS A 10 -20.41 -0.43 -3.61
CA HIS A 10 -20.51 0.71 -4.50
C HIS A 10 -20.08 0.36 -5.93
N VAL A 11 -18.92 -0.30 -6.10
CA VAL A 11 -18.46 -0.71 -7.44
C VAL A 11 -19.35 -1.79 -8.04
N LYS A 12 -19.82 -2.74 -7.23
CA LYS A 12 -20.75 -3.78 -7.67
C LYS A 12 -22.07 -3.17 -8.17
N GLU A 13 -22.61 -2.16 -7.51
CA GLU A 13 -23.90 -1.57 -7.82
C GLU A 13 -23.81 -0.51 -8.92
N HIS A 14 -22.82 0.37 -8.86
CA HIS A 14 -22.71 1.56 -9.70
C HIS A 14 -21.61 1.52 -10.76
N GLY A 15 -20.74 0.48 -10.72
CA GLY A 15 -19.62 0.38 -11.66
C GLY A 15 -20.07 0.10 -13.08
N THR A 16 -19.27 0.58 -14.04
CA THR A 16 -19.41 0.33 -15.47
C THR A 16 -18.51 -0.81 -15.91
N MET A 17 -19.01 -1.69 -16.78
CA MET A 17 -18.19 -2.75 -17.40
C MET A 17 -17.21 -2.14 -18.39
N LYS A 18 -15.93 -2.53 -18.27
CA LYS A 18 -14.83 -2.09 -19.14
C LYS A 18 -13.94 -3.26 -19.52
N GLY A 19 -13.33 -3.15 -20.70
CA GLY A 19 -12.15 -3.95 -21.03
C GLY A 19 -10.92 -3.46 -20.26
N ASP A 20 -9.91 -4.32 -20.18
CA ASP A 20 -8.63 -4.01 -19.58
C ASP A 20 -7.47 -4.66 -20.37
N ARG A 21 -6.23 -4.32 -20.00
CA ARG A 21 -5.01 -4.83 -20.67
C ARG A 21 -4.91 -6.36 -20.64
N THR A 22 -5.41 -6.99 -19.58
CA THR A 22 -5.31 -8.46 -19.40
C THR A 22 -6.35 -9.24 -20.20
N GLY A 23 -7.37 -8.55 -20.76
CA GLY A 23 -8.49 -9.18 -21.44
C GLY A 23 -9.51 -9.86 -20.53
N THR A 24 -9.32 -9.77 -19.19
CA THR A 24 -10.24 -10.36 -18.20
C THR A 24 -11.56 -9.61 -18.14
N GLY A 25 -11.51 -8.29 -18.30
CA GLY A 25 -12.63 -7.38 -18.09
C GLY A 25 -12.81 -6.97 -16.63
N THR A 26 -13.33 -5.77 -16.43
CA THR A 26 -13.53 -5.18 -15.11
C THR A 26 -14.90 -4.52 -14.98
N LYS A 27 -15.39 -4.41 -13.76
CA LYS A 27 -16.45 -3.47 -13.38
C LYS A 27 -15.82 -2.38 -12.51
N SER A 28 -15.95 -1.11 -12.91
CA SER A 28 -15.19 -0.03 -12.27
C SER A 28 -15.98 1.27 -12.06
N VAL A 29 -15.54 2.04 -11.07
CA VAL A 29 -15.89 3.45 -10.88
C VAL A 29 -14.64 4.29 -10.95
N PHE A 30 -14.78 5.57 -11.32
CA PHE A 30 -13.68 6.51 -11.32
C PHE A 30 -13.80 7.50 -10.17
N GLY A 31 -12.84 7.42 -9.25
CA GLY A 31 -12.81 8.24 -8.04
C GLY A 31 -13.59 7.63 -6.87
N TYR A 32 -12.86 7.28 -5.80
CA TYR A 32 -13.43 6.85 -4.52
C TYR A 32 -12.43 7.15 -3.41
N GLN A 33 -12.91 7.43 -2.19
CA GLN A 33 -12.03 7.67 -1.05
C GLN A 33 -12.51 6.92 0.18
N MET A 34 -11.56 6.29 0.88
CA MET A 34 -11.77 5.66 2.19
C MET A 34 -10.90 6.34 3.23
N ARG A 35 -11.35 6.31 4.49
CA ARG A 35 -10.61 6.82 5.66
C ARG A 35 -10.54 5.77 6.74
N PHE A 36 -9.35 5.61 7.32
CA PHE A 36 -9.06 4.65 8.38
C PHE A 36 -8.36 5.38 9.54
N ASN A 37 -9.07 5.55 10.66
CA ASN A 37 -8.49 6.09 11.87
C ASN A 37 -7.68 5.00 12.57
N LEU A 38 -6.37 5.19 12.75
CA LEU A 38 -5.48 4.20 13.36
C LEU A 38 -5.75 3.99 14.85
N ALA A 39 -6.48 4.91 15.50
CA ALA A 39 -6.95 4.72 16.87
C ALA A 39 -8.01 3.61 16.99
N ASP A 40 -8.73 3.28 15.91
CA ASP A 40 -9.72 2.20 15.90
C ASP A 40 -9.09 0.80 15.79
N GLY A 41 -7.78 0.72 15.54
CA GLY A 41 -7.00 -0.50 15.34
C GLY A 41 -6.28 -0.51 13.99
N PHE A 42 -5.46 -1.53 13.77
CA PHE A 42 -4.73 -1.69 12.52
C PHE A 42 -5.67 -2.17 11.40
N PRO A 43 -5.77 -1.46 10.26
CA PRO A 43 -6.76 -1.74 9.22
C PRO A 43 -6.37 -2.94 8.34
N LEU A 44 -6.17 -4.10 8.97
CA LEU A 44 -5.99 -5.38 8.29
C LEU A 44 -7.34 -6.07 8.16
N LEU A 45 -7.69 -6.44 6.94
CA LEU A 45 -9.00 -6.97 6.60
C LEU A 45 -9.37 -8.19 7.42
N THR A 46 -10.60 -8.22 7.97
CA THR A 46 -11.11 -9.34 8.77
C THR A 46 -12.15 -10.19 8.04
N THR A 47 -12.71 -9.72 6.93
CA THR A 47 -13.68 -10.48 6.12
C THR A 47 -13.04 -11.54 5.23
N LYS A 48 -11.72 -11.48 5.04
CA LYS A 48 -10.87 -12.57 4.55
C LYS A 48 -9.48 -12.44 5.13
N LYS A 49 -8.83 -13.59 5.39
CA LYS A 49 -7.45 -13.61 5.89
C LYS A 49 -6.47 -13.09 4.86
N LEU A 50 -5.59 -12.16 5.25
CA LEU A 50 -4.49 -11.65 4.46
C LEU A 50 -3.14 -12.22 4.92
N HIS A 51 -2.17 -12.25 4.02
CA HIS A 51 -0.81 -12.72 4.30
C HIS A 51 0.08 -11.56 4.73
N LEU A 52 0.02 -11.18 6.02
CA LEU A 52 0.73 -10.05 6.60
C LEU A 52 2.25 -10.08 6.34
N LYS A 53 2.86 -11.28 6.38
CA LYS A 53 4.28 -11.45 6.10
C LYS A 53 4.69 -10.84 4.76
N SER A 54 3.90 -11.07 3.70
CA SER A 54 4.18 -10.48 2.38
C SER A 54 4.06 -8.96 2.39
N ILE A 55 3.09 -8.41 3.13
CA ILE A 55 2.88 -6.96 3.24
C ILE A 55 4.09 -6.29 3.92
N ILE A 56 4.57 -6.87 5.02
CA ILE A 56 5.72 -6.33 5.76
C ILE A 56 7.00 -6.39 4.90
N TYR A 57 7.31 -7.54 4.31
CA TYR A 57 8.53 -7.68 3.49
C TYR A 57 8.50 -6.81 2.25
N GLU A 58 7.35 -6.64 1.60
CA GLU A 58 7.20 -5.73 0.46
C GLU A 58 7.49 -4.27 0.87
N LEU A 59 6.91 -3.80 1.98
CA LEU A 59 7.16 -2.45 2.47
C LEU A 59 8.63 -2.23 2.85
N LEU A 60 9.25 -3.17 3.54
CA LEU A 60 10.69 -3.11 3.87
C LEU A 60 11.56 -3.11 2.61
N TRP A 61 11.18 -3.87 1.59
CA TRP A 61 11.84 -3.91 0.30
C TRP A 61 11.75 -2.56 -0.43
N PHE A 62 10.60 -1.91 -0.45
CA PHE A 62 10.47 -0.55 -0.97
C PHE A 62 11.35 0.46 -0.22
N LEU A 63 11.36 0.40 1.12
CA LEU A 63 12.17 1.30 1.96
C LEU A 63 13.67 1.08 1.78
N ARG A 64 14.12 -0.09 1.38
CA ARG A 64 15.52 -0.37 1.02
C ARG A 64 15.91 0.23 -0.34
N GLY A 65 14.96 0.71 -1.12
CA GLY A 65 15.20 1.17 -2.50
C GLY A 65 15.47 0.03 -3.48
N ASP A 66 15.19 -1.21 -3.07
CA ASP A 66 15.43 -2.41 -3.87
C ASP A 66 14.30 -2.63 -4.88
N THR A 67 14.64 -3.18 -6.04
CA THR A 67 13.73 -3.49 -7.14
C THR A 67 13.94 -4.89 -7.71
N ASN A 68 14.80 -5.69 -7.07
CA ASN A 68 15.02 -7.10 -7.42
C ASN A 68 14.25 -8.01 -6.47
N VAL A 69 13.56 -9.01 -7.02
CA VAL A 69 12.67 -9.90 -6.25
C VAL A 69 13.42 -10.93 -5.40
N HIS A 70 14.73 -11.07 -5.52
CA HIS A 70 15.49 -12.08 -4.77
C HIS A 70 15.34 -11.89 -3.26
N TYR A 71 15.41 -10.65 -2.76
CA TYR A 71 15.15 -10.37 -1.34
C TYR A 71 13.77 -10.89 -0.88
N LEU A 72 12.74 -10.68 -1.67
CA LEU A 72 11.39 -11.17 -1.36
C LEU A 72 11.32 -12.70 -1.39
N GLN A 73 11.95 -13.32 -2.39
CA GLN A 73 11.98 -14.78 -2.58
C GLN A 73 12.72 -15.48 -1.44
N GLU A 74 13.84 -14.94 -0.95
CA GLU A 74 14.59 -15.45 0.20
C GLU A 74 13.72 -15.50 1.47
N HIS A 75 12.75 -14.61 1.57
CA HIS A 75 11.79 -14.58 2.67
C HIS A 75 10.47 -15.31 2.37
N GLY A 76 10.40 -16.03 1.24
CA GLY A 76 9.22 -16.80 0.82
C GLY A 76 8.05 -15.95 0.29
N VAL A 77 8.32 -14.71 -0.10
CA VAL A 77 7.36 -13.78 -0.71
C VAL A 77 7.51 -13.81 -2.23
N ARG A 78 6.41 -14.05 -2.95
CA ARG A 78 6.43 -14.26 -4.40
C ARG A 78 5.45 -13.36 -5.16
N ILE A 79 4.91 -12.34 -4.52
CA ILE A 79 3.84 -11.49 -5.07
C ILE A 79 4.28 -10.63 -6.26
N TRP A 80 5.57 -10.56 -6.56
CA TRP A 80 6.15 -9.79 -7.67
C TRP A 80 6.78 -10.67 -8.77
N ASN A 81 6.80 -12.00 -8.60
CA ASN A 81 7.50 -12.90 -9.54
C ASN A 81 6.99 -12.81 -10.98
N GLU A 82 5.69 -12.57 -11.17
CA GLU A 82 5.06 -12.56 -12.49
C GLU A 82 5.48 -11.38 -13.37
N TRP A 83 6.00 -10.30 -12.75
CA TRP A 83 6.45 -9.09 -13.45
C TRP A 83 7.96 -8.96 -13.54
N ALA A 84 8.72 -9.81 -12.83
CA ALA A 84 10.17 -9.77 -12.84
C ALA A 84 10.72 -10.33 -14.15
N ASP A 85 11.84 -9.76 -14.61
CA ASP A 85 12.61 -10.34 -15.70
C ASP A 85 13.32 -11.64 -15.24
N PRO A 86 14.00 -12.39 -16.17
CA PRO A 86 14.71 -13.62 -15.81
C PRO A 86 15.78 -13.46 -14.71
N ASP A 87 16.34 -12.26 -14.56
CA ASP A 87 17.34 -11.92 -13.53
C ASP A 87 16.71 -11.40 -12.23
N GLY A 88 15.37 -11.38 -12.16
CA GLY A 88 14.61 -10.95 -11.00
C GLY A 88 14.40 -9.44 -10.88
N ASN A 89 14.73 -8.64 -11.90
CA ASN A 89 14.59 -7.20 -11.85
C ASN A 89 13.21 -6.73 -12.30
N LEU A 90 12.74 -5.65 -11.70
CA LEU A 90 11.47 -4.98 -12.00
C LEU A 90 11.65 -3.59 -12.61
N GLY A 91 12.91 -3.14 -12.75
CA GLY A 91 13.25 -1.81 -13.23
C GLY A 91 13.05 -0.73 -12.16
N HIS A 92 12.87 0.51 -12.57
CA HIS A 92 12.87 1.67 -11.69
C HIS A 92 11.55 1.91 -10.94
N ILE A 93 10.96 0.83 -10.39
CA ILE A 93 9.67 0.89 -9.68
C ILE A 93 9.82 1.43 -8.25
N TYR A 94 8.74 1.67 -7.58
CA TYR A 94 8.51 2.10 -6.19
C TYR A 94 9.76 2.44 -5.35
N GLY A 95 10.50 1.43 -4.88
CA GLY A 95 11.66 1.62 -4.00
C GLY A 95 12.76 2.46 -4.64
N TYR A 96 13.02 2.26 -5.93
CA TYR A 96 13.97 3.09 -6.67
C TYR A 96 13.54 4.56 -6.67
N GLN A 97 12.29 4.85 -7.03
CA GLN A 97 11.79 6.22 -7.06
C GLN A 97 11.74 6.86 -5.66
N TRP A 98 11.39 6.10 -4.63
CA TRP A 98 11.34 6.59 -3.25
C TRP A 98 12.70 6.97 -2.70
N ARG A 99 13.76 6.23 -3.08
CA ARG A 99 15.08 6.32 -2.46
C ARG A 99 16.18 6.86 -3.38
N SER A 100 15.95 6.82 -4.69
CA SER A 100 16.98 7.15 -5.69
C SER A 100 16.37 7.84 -6.90
N TRP A 101 15.48 8.81 -6.66
CA TRP A 101 14.91 9.62 -7.74
C TRP A 101 16.03 10.39 -8.45
N PRO A 102 16.19 10.27 -9.79
CA PRO A 102 17.26 10.94 -10.52
C PRO A 102 17.15 12.46 -10.39
N ASP A 103 18.27 13.11 -10.03
CA ASP A 103 18.38 14.56 -10.00
C ASP A 103 19.03 15.10 -11.29
N TYR A 104 18.70 16.34 -11.64
CA TYR A 104 19.26 17.01 -12.83
C TYR A 104 20.77 17.20 -12.76
N ASP A 105 21.34 17.30 -11.59
CA ASP A 105 22.78 17.47 -11.36
C ASP A 105 23.56 16.14 -11.37
N GLY A 106 22.91 15.03 -11.76
CA GLY A 106 23.52 13.71 -11.88
C GLY A 106 23.59 12.92 -10.57
N GLY A 107 22.92 13.40 -9.51
CA GLY A 107 22.75 12.71 -8.23
C GLY A 107 21.40 12.02 -8.11
N PHE A 108 21.03 11.74 -6.86
CA PHE A 108 19.76 11.13 -6.51
C PHE A 108 19.12 11.84 -5.32
N ILE A 109 17.78 11.90 -5.33
CA ILE A 109 16.96 12.42 -4.24
C ILE A 109 16.36 11.24 -3.47
N ASP A 110 16.61 11.17 -2.17
CA ASP A 110 15.96 10.24 -1.25
C ASP A 110 14.70 10.89 -0.67
N GLN A 111 13.57 10.70 -1.36
CA GLN A 111 12.30 11.31 -0.99
C GLN A 111 11.80 10.88 0.40
N ILE A 112 12.10 9.65 0.84
CA ILE A 112 11.70 9.16 2.17
C ILE A 112 12.46 9.91 3.27
N SER A 113 13.78 10.05 3.12
CA SER A 113 14.60 10.82 4.07
C SER A 113 14.19 12.28 4.12
N GLU A 114 13.96 12.92 2.97
CA GLU A 114 13.51 14.31 2.91
C GLU A 114 12.13 14.51 3.53
N ALA A 115 11.19 13.59 3.32
CA ALA A 115 9.87 13.63 3.94
C ALA A 115 9.97 13.56 5.48
N ILE A 116 10.77 12.63 6.01
CA ILE A 116 10.98 12.47 7.46
C ILE A 116 11.62 13.72 8.06
N GLU A 117 12.66 14.27 7.43
CA GLU A 117 13.31 15.49 7.89
C GLU A 117 12.35 16.70 7.84
N THR A 118 11.52 16.78 6.80
CA THR A 118 10.52 17.84 6.71
C THR A 118 9.47 17.71 7.82
N ILE A 119 8.98 16.49 8.13
CA ILE A 119 8.05 16.26 9.25
C ILE A 119 8.65 16.74 10.58
N LYS A 120 9.94 16.46 10.82
CA LYS A 120 10.61 16.84 12.08
C LYS A 120 10.85 18.34 12.21
N HIS A 121 11.22 19.03 11.12
CA HIS A 121 11.71 20.41 11.20
C HIS A 121 10.71 21.44 10.67
N ASN A 122 9.75 21.05 9.84
CA ASN A 122 8.71 21.89 9.26
C ASN A 122 7.40 21.12 9.11
N PRO A 123 6.76 20.68 10.22
CA PRO A 123 5.56 19.83 10.18
C PRO A 123 4.35 20.49 9.48
N ASP A 124 4.30 21.83 9.43
CA ASP A 124 3.23 22.58 8.75
C ASP A 124 3.39 22.63 7.21
N SER A 125 4.44 22.02 6.67
CA SER A 125 4.68 21.97 5.23
C SER A 125 3.56 21.23 4.50
N ARG A 126 3.10 21.83 3.40
CA ARG A 126 2.16 21.21 2.45
C ARG A 126 2.87 20.48 1.30
N ARG A 127 4.19 20.27 1.42
CA ARG A 127 5.06 19.70 0.38
C ARG A 127 5.67 18.35 0.80
N ILE A 128 5.12 17.68 1.81
CA ILE A 128 5.60 16.39 2.31
C ILE A 128 5.00 15.29 1.43
N ILE A 129 5.56 15.15 0.23
CA ILE A 129 5.07 14.25 -0.82
C ILE A 129 6.18 13.29 -1.23
N VAL A 130 5.83 12.03 -1.42
CA VAL A 130 6.68 10.99 -2.02
C VAL A 130 5.99 10.47 -3.28
N SER A 131 6.65 10.57 -4.43
CA SER A 131 6.10 10.14 -5.72
C SER A 131 6.86 8.92 -6.25
N ALA A 132 6.12 7.91 -6.69
CA ALA A 132 6.66 6.81 -7.48
C ALA A 132 6.39 7.01 -8.99
N TRP A 133 5.52 7.96 -9.37
CA TRP A 133 5.17 8.25 -10.75
C TRP A 133 6.17 9.21 -11.38
N ASN A 134 7.22 8.64 -11.98
CA ASN A 134 8.23 9.36 -12.72
C ASN A 134 8.01 9.16 -14.22
N VAL A 135 7.48 10.18 -14.90
CA VAL A 135 7.11 10.12 -16.32
C VAL A 135 8.30 9.75 -17.22
N ALA A 136 9.50 10.21 -16.87
CA ALA A 136 10.71 9.92 -17.64
C ALA A 136 11.15 8.43 -17.52
N ASP A 137 10.79 7.77 -16.43
CA ASP A 137 11.20 6.40 -16.14
C ASP A 137 10.13 5.33 -16.45
N LEU A 138 8.91 5.70 -16.83
CA LEU A 138 7.82 4.73 -17.04
C LEU A 138 8.21 3.60 -18.00
N LYS A 139 9.02 3.89 -19.03
CA LYS A 139 9.49 2.88 -19.99
C LYS A 139 10.57 1.95 -19.42
N ARG A 140 11.12 2.24 -18.25
CA ARG A 140 12.11 1.43 -17.52
C ARG A 140 11.48 0.63 -16.39
N MET A 141 10.17 0.57 -16.32
CA MET A 141 9.40 -0.14 -15.31
C MET A 141 8.66 -1.30 -15.95
N ASN A 142 8.83 -2.50 -15.42
CA ASN A 142 8.09 -3.68 -15.88
C ASN A 142 6.61 -3.55 -15.56
N LEU A 143 6.27 -2.84 -14.47
CA LEU A 143 4.91 -2.49 -14.09
C LEU A 143 4.86 -1.04 -13.58
N PRO A 144 4.23 -0.10 -14.31
CA PRO A 144 4.07 1.28 -13.83
C PRO A 144 3.30 1.34 -12.51
N PRO A 145 3.72 2.20 -11.54
CA PRO A 145 3.17 2.22 -10.19
C PRO A 145 1.65 2.44 -10.15
N CYS A 146 0.92 1.55 -9.49
CA CYS A 146 -0.51 1.71 -9.22
C CYS A 146 -0.74 2.71 -8.10
N HIS A 147 -0.07 2.58 -6.95
CA HIS A 147 -0.02 3.58 -5.89
C HIS A 147 1.04 4.62 -6.23
N ALA A 148 0.57 5.71 -6.87
CA ALA A 148 1.41 6.63 -7.62
C ALA A 148 2.17 7.63 -6.75
N PHE A 149 1.54 8.17 -5.72
CA PHE A 149 2.17 9.07 -4.75
C PHE A 149 1.37 9.13 -3.45
N PHE A 150 2.03 9.57 -2.40
CA PHE A 150 1.40 9.81 -1.11
C PHE A 150 1.91 11.10 -0.46
N GLN A 151 1.10 11.67 0.43
CA GLN A 151 1.37 12.91 1.13
C GLN A 151 1.16 12.71 2.63
N PHE A 152 2.04 13.28 3.43
CA PHE A 152 1.88 13.38 4.87
C PHE A 152 1.27 14.71 5.31
N TYR A 153 0.57 14.65 6.43
CA TYR A 153 -0.04 15.81 7.07
C TYR A 153 0.09 15.70 8.59
N VAL A 154 0.56 16.78 9.23
CA VAL A 154 0.72 16.83 10.69
C VAL A 154 -0.28 17.80 11.28
N ALA A 155 -1.04 17.36 12.26
CA ALA A 155 -1.93 18.21 13.05
C ALA A 155 -2.15 17.62 14.45
N ASP A 156 -2.23 18.45 15.46
CA ASP A 156 -2.54 18.06 16.84
C ASP A 156 -1.66 16.91 17.38
N GLY A 157 -0.36 16.92 17.02
CA GLY A 157 0.60 15.89 17.43
C GLY A 157 0.44 14.55 16.70
N LYS A 158 -0.38 14.50 15.66
CA LYS A 158 -0.66 13.30 14.87
C LYS A 158 -0.16 13.45 13.45
N LEU A 159 0.37 12.35 12.92
CA LEU A 159 0.73 12.20 11.52
C LEU A 159 -0.38 11.44 10.78
N SER A 160 -0.86 12.00 9.68
CA SER A 160 -1.78 11.34 8.75
C SER A 160 -1.12 11.17 7.39
N LEU A 161 -1.58 10.19 6.61
CA LEU A 161 -1.07 9.88 5.28
C LEU A 161 -2.24 9.75 4.29
N GLN A 162 -2.13 10.44 3.16
CA GLN A 162 -3.05 10.23 2.04
C GLN A 162 -2.32 9.61 0.85
N LEU A 163 -2.82 8.46 0.39
CA LEU A 163 -2.35 7.78 -0.82
C LEU A 163 -3.29 8.09 -2.00
N TYR A 164 -2.72 8.43 -3.17
CA TYR A 164 -3.41 8.34 -4.44
C TYR A 164 -2.99 7.07 -5.19
N GLN A 165 -3.95 6.18 -5.40
CA GLN A 165 -3.80 4.95 -6.18
C GLN A 165 -4.57 5.08 -7.50
N ARG A 166 -3.84 5.21 -8.61
CA ARG A 166 -4.43 5.45 -9.94
C ARG A 166 -5.24 4.28 -10.49
N SER A 167 -4.86 3.06 -10.11
CA SER A 167 -5.45 1.79 -10.55
C SER A 167 -5.53 0.85 -9.35
N ALA A 168 -6.72 0.39 -9.03
CA ALA A 168 -7.01 -0.30 -7.79
C ALA A 168 -7.85 -1.57 -8.02
N ASP A 169 -7.17 -2.73 -8.07
CA ASP A 169 -7.83 -4.03 -7.93
C ASP A 169 -8.37 -4.14 -6.51
N ILE A 170 -9.69 -3.97 -6.36
CA ILE A 170 -10.31 -3.87 -5.05
C ILE A 170 -10.27 -5.21 -4.31
N PHE A 171 -10.35 -6.33 -5.01
CA PHE A 171 -10.42 -7.63 -4.36
C PHE A 171 -9.05 -8.14 -3.88
N LEU A 172 -8.00 -8.09 -4.71
CA LEU A 172 -6.67 -8.60 -4.36
C LEU A 172 -5.73 -7.51 -3.84
N GLY A 173 -5.56 -6.41 -4.58
CA GLY A 173 -4.54 -5.41 -4.32
C GLY A 173 -4.87 -4.44 -3.18
N VAL A 174 -6.06 -3.84 -3.21
CA VAL A 174 -6.45 -2.78 -2.25
C VAL A 174 -6.32 -3.21 -0.79
N PRO A 175 -6.71 -4.43 -0.37
CA PRO A 175 -6.50 -4.87 1.03
C PRO A 175 -5.04 -4.87 1.47
N PHE A 176 -4.12 -5.25 0.59
CA PHE A 176 -2.67 -5.20 0.84
C PHE A 176 -2.20 -3.76 0.94
N ASN A 177 -2.64 -2.88 0.03
CA ASN A 177 -2.25 -1.48 0.02
C ASN A 177 -2.74 -0.72 1.27
N ILE A 178 -3.96 -0.99 1.74
CA ILE A 178 -4.49 -0.42 2.99
C ILE A 178 -3.55 -0.75 4.16
N ALA A 179 -3.23 -2.02 4.34
CA ALA A 179 -2.38 -2.46 5.46
C ALA A 179 -0.94 -1.95 5.31
N SER A 180 -0.37 -1.96 4.10
CA SER A 180 0.99 -1.51 3.82
C SER A 180 1.17 -0.01 4.14
N TYR A 181 0.27 0.84 3.66
CA TYR A 181 0.37 2.29 3.91
C TYR A 181 -0.03 2.69 5.32
N ALA A 182 -0.95 1.97 5.97
CA ALA A 182 -1.21 2.14 7.39
C ALA A 182 0.03 1.78 8.23
N LEU A 183 0.76 0.71 7.86
CA LEU A 183 2.01 0.34 8.52
C LEU A 183 3.11 1.39 8.29
N LEU A 184 3.27 1.88 7.06
CA LEU A 184 4.20 2.97 6.75
C LEU A 184 3.89 4.22 7.57
N LEU A 185 2.62 4.60 7.69
CA LEU A 185 2.18 5.71 8.54
C LEU A 185 2.62 5.52 10.00
N MET A 186 2.39 4.33 10.57
CA MET A 186 2.81 4.02 11.95
C MET A 186 4.33 4.09 12.12
N MET A 187 5.10 3.55 11.17
CA MET A 187 6.57 3.58 11.18
C MET A 187 7.10 5.01 11.14
N VAL A 188 6.59 5.84 10.23
CA VAL A 188 7.02 7.24 10.10
C VAL A 188 6.60 8.05 11.33
N ALA A 189 5.39 7.84 11.86
CA ALA A 189 4.95 8.49 13.10
C ALA A 189 5.92 8.18 14.26
N GLN A 190 6.30 6.91 14.43
CA GLN A 190 7.24 6.51 15.49
C GLN A 190 8.61 7.22 15.35
N VAL A 191 9.23 7.20 14.17
CA VAL A 191 10.58 7.77 13.99
C VAL A 191 10.60 9.30 13.98
N THR A 192 9.43 9.93 13.89
CA THR A 192 9.27 11.40 13.98
C THR A 192 8.70 11.86 15.32
N GLY A 193 8.40 10.93 16.24
CA GLY A 193 7.89 11.24 17.58
C GLY A 193 6.42 11.71 17.59
N LEU A 194 5.64 11.35 16.56
CA LEU A 194 4.24 11.68 16.44
C LEU A 194 3.35 10.46 16.70
N GLU A 195 2.07 10.68 17.01
CA GLU A 195 1.06 9.63 17.02
C GLU A 195 0.57 9.35 15.59
N ALA A 196 0.25 8.07 15.29
CA ALA A 196 -0.39 7.73 14.03
C ALA A 196 -1.86 8.20 14.04
N GLY A 197 -2.21 9.04 13.07
CA GLY A 197 -3.54 9.60 12.90
C GLY A 197 -4.41 8.79 11.94
N GLU A 198 -4.67 9.33 10.76
CA GLU A 198 -5.60 8.77 9.78
C GLU A 198 -4.87 8.38 8.48
N PHE A 199 -5.18 7.18 7.96
CA PHE A 199 -4.84 6.81 6.60
C PHE A 199 -6.01 7.13 5.67
N VAL A 200 -5.78 7.97 4.68
CA VAL A 200 -6.75 8.35 3.64
C VAL A 200 -6.36 7.69 2.32
N HIS A 201 -7.22 6.83 1.80
CA HIS A 201 -6.96 6.09 0.57
C HIS A 201 -7.84 6.62 -0.56
N THR A 202 -7.25 7.34 -1.48
CA THR A 202 -7.92 7.91 -2.66
C THR A 202 -7.61 7.05 -3.88
N LEU A 203 -8.66 6.58 -4.55
CA LEU A 203 -8.60 5.69 -5.70
C LEU A 203 -8.98 6.44 -6.97
N GLY A 204 -8.25 6.21 -8.05
CA GLY A 204 -8.62 6.61 -9.41
C GLY A 204 -9.58 5.60 -10.04
N ASP A 205 -9.09 4.71 -10.92
CA ASP A 205 -9.85 3.59 -11.45
C ASP A 205 -9.94 2.48 -10.40
N ALA A 206 -11.08 2.40 -9.71
CA ALA A 206 -11.36 1.40 -8.69
C ALA A 206 -12.22 0.29 -9.30
N HIS A 207 -11.65 -0.91 -9.40
CA HIS A 207 -12.27 -1.98 -10.19
C HIS A 207 -12.28 -3.35 -9.50
N ILE A 208 -13.27 -4.15 -9.89
CA ILE A 208 -13.38 -5.58 -9.60
C ILE A 208 -13.23 -6.32 -10.94
N TYR A 209 -12.24 -7.20 -11.04
CA TYR A 209 -12.11 -8.09 -12.20
C TYR A 209 -13.28 -9.05 -12.30
N THR A 210 -13.73 -9.36 -13.50
CA THR A 210 -14.92 -10.23 -13.72
C THR A 210 -14.74 -11.62 -13.13
N ASN A 211 -13.51 -12.14 -13.10
CA ASN A 211 -13.18 -13.43 -12.48
C ASN A 211 -13.17 -13.40 -10.93
N HIS A 212 -13.47 -12.26 -10.32
CA HIS A 212 -13.59 -12.12 -8.86
C HIS A 212 -15.02 -11.84 -8.37
N PHE A 213 -16.01 -11.82 -9.25
CA PHE A 213 -17.39 -11.47 -8.85
C PHE A 213 -17.95 -12.41 -7.79
N GLU A 214 -17.77 -13.72 -7.95
CA GLU A 214 -18.23 -14.72 -6.98
C GLU A 214 -17.54 -14.56 -5.62
N GLN A 215 -16.23 -14.28 -5.62
CA GLN A 215 -15.44 -14.05 -4.41
C GLN A 215 -15.89 -12.80 -3.67
N VAL A 216 -16.22 -11.73 -4.41
CA VAL A 216 -16.77 -10.49 -3.84
C VAL A 216 -18.15 -10.75 -3.22
N GLU A 217 -19.02 -11.52 -3.89
CA GLU A 217 -20.31 -11.93 -3.34
C GLU A 217 -20.16 -12.71 -2.03
N GLU A 218 -19.21 -13.65 -1.99
CA GLU A 218 -18.90 -14.39 -0.77
C GLU A 218 -18.41 -13.46 0.34
N GLN A 219 -17.48 -12.56 0.02
CA GLN A 219 -16.91 -11.64 1.00
C GLN A 219 -17.94 -10.67 1.58
N LEU A 220 -18.88 -10.20 0.76
CA LEU A 220 -19.95 -9.28 1.18
C LEU A 220 -20.98 -9.91 2.12
N LYS A 221 -21.04 -11.25 2.20
CA LYS A 221 -21.90 -11.98 3.17
C LYS A 221 -21.26 -12.08 4.56
N ARG A 222 -19.98 -11.72 4.70
CA ARG A 222 -19.22 -11.86 5.96
C ARG A 222 -19.25 -10.56 6.75
N ASP A 223 -19.61 -10.65 8.02
CA ASP A 223 -19.53 -9.52 8.93
C ASP A 223 -18.08 -9.22 9.30
N PRO A 224 -17.66 -7.94 9.28
CA PRO A 224 -16.32 -7.57 9.74
C PRO A 224 -16.20 -7.83 11.25
N ARG A 225 -15.04 -8.36 11.65
CA ARG A 225 -14.69 -8.59 13.06
C ARG A 225 -13.87 -7.41 13.58
N LYS A 226 -13.61 -7.40 14.90
CA LYS A 226 -12.74 -6.41 15.55
C LYS A 226 -11.41 -6.32 14.83
N LEU A 227 -10.90 -5.09 14.64
CA LEU A 227 -9.58 -4.87 14.07
C LEU A 227 -8.48 -5.38 15.01
N PRO A 228 -7.40 -5.94 14.46
CA PRO A 228 -6.22 -6.32 15.25
C PRO A 228 -5.43 -5.10 15.72
N THR A 229 -4.51 -5.35 16.64
CA THR A 229 -3.52 -4.37 17.08
C THR A 229 -2.17 -4.69 16.43
N MET A 230 -1.53 -3.70 15.80
CA MET A 230 -0.16 -3.79 15.35
C MET A 230 0.74 -3.14 16.39
N ARG A 231 1.70 -3.91 16.93
CA ARG A 231 2.76 -3.37 17.78
C ARG A 231 4.05 -3.28 16.99
N ILE A 232 4.72 -2.16 17.11
CA ILE A 232 6.02 -1.91 16.48
C ILE A 232 7.06 -1.79 17.60
N ASN A 233 8.23 -2.38 17.43
CA ASN A 233 9.34 -2.29 18.36
C ASN A 233 9.71 -0.82 18.62
N PRO A 234 9.52 -0.28 19.84
CA PRO A 234 9.73 1.13 20.14
C PRO A 234 11.21 1.56 20.14
N ASP A 235 12.13 0.59 20.13
CA ASP A 235 13.57 0.86 20.16
C ASP A 235 14.12 1.24 18.79
N VAL A 236 13.38 0.96 17.70
CA VAL A 236 13.79 1.36 16.34
C VAL A 236 13.57 2.86 16.15
N LYS A 237 14.65 3.57 15.80
CA LYS A 237 14.68 5.05 15.69
C LYS A 237 14.87 5.54 14.25
N SER A 238 15.29 4.68 13.33
CA SER A 238 15.41 4.99 11.91
C SER A 238 14.43 4.16 11.10
N ILE A 239 13.79 4.78 10.11
CA ILE A 239 12.85 4.10 9.20
C ILE A 239 13.51 2.95 8.44
N PHE A 240 14.83 3.01 8.25
CA PHE A 240 15.61 2.05 7.48
C PHE A 240 16.13 0.87 8.32
N ASP A 241 15.99 0.94 9.64
CA ASP A 241 16.49 -0.10 10.57
C ASP A 241 15.43 -1.15 10.91
N PHE A 242 14.18 -0.92 10.53
CA PHE A 242 13.10 -1.87 10.76
C PHE A 242 13.35 -3.20 10.06
N LYS A 243 13.04 -4.28 10.79
CA LYS A 243 13.06 -5.66 10.32
C LYS A 243 11.69 -6.30 10.53
N HIS A 244 11.46 -7.44 9.92
CA HIS A 244 10.19 -8.16 10.05
C HIS A 244 9.83 -8.47 11.53
N GLU A 245 10.84 -8.78 12.35
CA GLU A 245 10.70 -9.12 13.76
C GLU A 245 10.22 -7.96 14.64
N ASP A 246 10.34 -6.73 14.15
CA ASP A 246 9.91 -5.53 14.87
C ASP A 246 8.39 -5.31 14.84
N PHE A 247 7.66 -6.15 14.10
CA PHE A 247 6.21 -6.05 13.94
C PHE A 247 5.51 -7.26 14.56
N THR A 248 4.60 -7.00 15.51
CA THR A 248 3.79 -8.04 16.16
C THR A 248 2.31 -7.71 15.97
N LEU A 249 1.58 -8.65 15.35
CA LEU A 249 0.14 -8.54 15.18
C LEU A 249 -0.56 -9.28 16.30
N GLU A 250 -1.42 -8.58 17.06
CA GLU A 250 -2.22 -9.13 18.14
C GLU A 250 -3.71 -9.13 17.77
N ASP A 251 -4.43 -10.11 18.27
CA ASP A 251 -5.90 -10.24 18.14
C ASP A 251 -6.43 -10.32 16.70
N TYR A 252 -5.64 -10.82 15.77
CA TYR A 252 -6.11 -11.00 14.39
C TYR A 252 -6.96 -12.26 14.24
N ASN A 253 -8.27 -12.08 14.17
CA ASN A 253 -9.26 -13.15 14.02
C ASN A 253 -10.08 -12.95 12.74
N PRO A 254 -9.52 -13.19 11.55
CA PRO A 254 -10.22 -13.00 10.28
C PRO A 254 -11.11 -14.20 9.94
N HIS A 255 -12.04 -13.98 9.02
CA HIS A 255 -12.66 -15.09 8.28
C HIS A 255 -11.61 -15.78 7.40
N PRO A 256 -11.88 -17.04 6.97
CA PRO A 256 -10.96 -17.78 6.11
C PRO A 256 -10.60 -17.01 4.83
N HIS A 257 -9.43 -17.34 4.28
CA HIS A 257 -8.97 -16.79 3.01
C HIS A 257 -9.98 -17.10 1.88
N ILE A 258 -10.16 -16.15 0.96
CA ILE A 258 -10.88 -16.35 -0.30
C ILE A 258 -9.84 -16.23 -1.42
N LYS A 259 -9.66 -17.32 -2.18
CA LYS A 259 -8.69 -17.37 -3.26
C LYS A 259 -9.19 -16.58 -4.47
N GLY A 260 -8.36 -15.73 -5.04
CA GLY A 260 -8.55 -15.08 -6.34
C GLY A 260 -7.39 -15.38 -7.28
N ILE A 261 -7.66 -15.33 -8.58
CA ILE A 261 -6.65 -15.49 -9.63
C ILE A 261 -6.19 -14.09 -10.05
N VAL A 262 -4.88 -13.86 -10.03
CA VAL A 262 -4.30 -12.58 -10.48
C VAL A 262 -4.53 -12.43 -11.99
N ALA A 263 -5.01 -11.28 -12.41
CA ALA A 263 -5.10 -10.90 -13.81
C ALA A 263 -3.75 -10.30 -14.26
N VAL A 264 -3.08 -10.93 -15.21
CA VAL A 264 -1.73 -10.59 -15.72
C VAL A 264 -1.74 -10.30 -17.22
#